data_38e89220646c61e2307f31f90681f967
#
_entry.id   38e89220646c61e2307f31f90681f967
#
_cell.length_a   1.000
_cell.length_b   1.000
_cell.length_c   1.000
_cell.angle_alpha   90.00
_cell.angle_beta   90.00
_cell.angle_gamma   90.00
#
_symmetry.space_group_name_H-M   'P 1'
#
loop_
_entity.id
_entity.type
_entity.pdbx_description
1 polymer ?
#
loop_
_entity_poly.entity_id
_entity_poly.type
_entity_poly.pdbx_seq_one_letter_code
_entity_poly.pdbx_strand_id
1 'polypeptide(L)'
;MEKIKKCIANLKVEGKLKVYQMTVLVMTLFLVLVALISTVVIRSNIEKITKVWSPSLEYLQDLETMTAKYRIKQYQHLVESDAAVMNSCEEEITKLESQIQDTDAKLEAIMSANSKAQKGRDDYDAANAAWEKYRGASDEILQLSREGKQQEASKLMTGEVYEDYKSFSKKLTILCGKFQVELDQAKTMANVCTVIIFIVIVAAGLAIAVVTTLIGKIITNSITEPVEQIDAAV
;
A
#
# COMPACT_ATOMS: atom_id res chain seq x y z
N MET A 1 44.20 -13.53 7.98
CA MET A 1 43.96 -14.40 9.15
C MET A 1 45.19 -14.61 10.02
N GLU A 2 46.39 -14.88 9.50
CA GLU A 2 47.62 -15.06 10.30
C GLU A 2 47.98 -13.86 11.19
N LYS A 3 47.89 -12.63 10.68
CA LYS A 3 48.19 -11.42 11.47
C LYS A 3 47.23 -11.28 12.67
N ILE A 4 45.96 -11.61 12.54
CA ILE A 4 44.98 -11.55 13.63
C ILE A 4 45.26 -12.64 14.66
N LYS A 5 45.57 -13.87 14.21
CA LYS A 5 46.00 -14.97 15.11
C LYS A 5 47.24 -14.59 15.93
N LYS A 6 48.30 -14.01 15.31
CA LYS A 6 49.48 -13.55 15.97
C LYS A 6 49.23 -12.43 16.99
N CYS A 7 48.32 -11.49 16.65
CA CYS A 7 47.98 -10.38 17.54
C CYS A 7 47.24 -10.89 18.78
N ILE A 8 46.26 -11.80 18.62
CA ILE A 8 45.50 -12.38 19.72
C ILE A 8 46.36 -13.31 20.59
N ALA A 9 47.25 -14.09 19.98
CA ALA A 9 48.13 -15.02 20.71
C ALA A 9 49.04 -14.30 21.74
N ASN A 10 49.49 -13.10 21.43
CA ASN A 10 50.41 -12.31 22.29
C ASN A 10 49.69 -11.56 23.44
N LEU A 11 48.36 -11.58 23.50
CA LEU A 11 47.59 -10.93 24.57
C LEU A 11 47.58 -11.80 25.83
N LYS A 12 47.53 -11.16 27.01
CA LYS A 12 47.21 -11.84 28.27
C LYS A 12 45.76 -12.40 28.18
N VAL A 13 45.45 -13.42 28.99
CA VAL A 13 44.16 -14.10 29.01
C VAL A 13 42.99 -13.10 29.12
N GLU A 14 43.10 -12.12 30.02
CA GLU A 14 42.12 -11.04 30.17
C GLU A 14 41.91 -10.23 28.85
N GLY A 15 42.99 -9.91 28.14
CA GLY A 15 42.93 -9.21 26.86
C GLY A 15 42.24 -10.03 25.75
N LYS A 16 42.50 -11.34 25.73
CA LYS A 16 41.83 -12.27 24.79
C LYS A 16 40.32 -12.32 25.02
N LEU A 17 39.90 -12.41 26.27
CA LEU A 17 38.47 -12.41 26.64
C LEU A 17 37.77 -11.08 26.31
N LYS A 18 38.46 -9.95 26.58
CA LYS A 18 37.92 -8.62 26.18
C LYS A 18 37.75 -8.49 24.68
N VAL A 19 38.70 -8.95 23.87
CA VAL A 19 38.57 -8.94 22.39
C VAL A 19 37.37 -9.78 21.94
N TYR A 20 37.21 -10.97 22.52
CA TYR A 20 36.04 -11.82 22.21
C TYR A 20 34.73 -11.14 22.55
N GLN A 21 34.56 -10.62 23.77
CA GLN A 21 33.36 -9.92 24.21
C GLN A 21 33.05 -8.70 23.34
N MET A 22 34.06 -7.87 23.00
CA MET A 22 33.88 -6.71 22.14
C MET A 22 33.50 -7.11 20.73
N THR A 23 34.06 -8.18 20.18
CA THR A 23 33.66 -8.67 18.84
C THR A 23 32.21 -9.12 18.81
N VAL A 24 31.80 -9.91 19.81
CA VAL A 24 30.40 -10.36 19.93
C VAL A 24 29.46 -9.16 20.08
N LEU A 25 29.81 -8.22 20.96
CA LEU A 25 29.02 -7.01 21.20
C LEU A 25 28.83 -6.19 19.90
N VAL A 26 29.91 -5.89 19.19
CA VAL A 26 29.84 -5.11 17.94
C VAL A 26 29.01 -5.81 16.88
N MET A 27 29.17 -7.13 16.73
CA MET A 27 28.40 -7.90 15.75
C MET A 27 26.90 -7.98 16.11
N THR A 28 26.58 -8.10 17.40
CA THR A 28 25.20 -8.09 17.88
C THR A 28 24.56 -6.72 17.66
N LEU A 29 25.27 -5.62 17.97
CA LEU A 29 24.78 -4.26 17.69
C LEU A 29 24.55 -4.03 16.20
N PHE A 30 25.40 -4.54 15.34
CA PHE A 30 25.21 -4.47 13.89
C PHE A 30 23.93 -5.20 13.45
N LEU A 31 23.66 -6.40 13.96
CA LEU A 31 22.42 -7.13 13.67
C LEU A 31 21.17 -6.34 14.12
N VAL A 32 21.21 -5.78 15.34
CA VAL A 32 20.11 -4.96 15.85
C VAL A 32 19.87 -3.75 14.93
N LEU A 33 20.91 -3.08 14.48
CA LEU A 33 20.80 -1.95 13.56
C LEU A 33 20.15 -2.36 12.22
N VAL A 34 20.59 -3.48 11.64
CA VAL A 34 20.00 -4.03 10.41
C VAL A 34 18.52 -4.34 10.64
N ALA A 35 18.15 -4.96 11.74
CA ALA A 35 16.77 -5.28 12.06
C ALA A 35 15.89 -4.03 12.20
N LEU A 36 16.39 -2.97 12.84
CA LEU A 36 15.68 -1.70 12.99
C LEU A 36 15.43 -1.02 11.64
N ILE A 37 16.47 -0.91 10.79
CA ILE A 37 16.33 -0.33 9.44
C ILE A 37 15.32 -1.14 8.63
N SER A 38 15.40 -2.45 8.70
CA SER A 38 14.48 -3.36 8.01
C SER A 38 13.03 -3.13 8.41
N THR A 39 12.76 -2.97 9.71
CA THR A 39 11.42 -2.70 10.22
C THR A 39 10.84 -1.39 9.67
N VAL A 40 11.65 -0.33 9.60
CA VAL A 40 11.23 0.96 9.04
C VAL A 40 10.88 0.84 7.55
N VAL A 41 11.69 0.13 6.77
CA VAL A 41 11.44 -0.07 5.32
C VAL A 41 10.17 -0.87 5.08
N ILE A 42 9.97 -1.98 5.81
CA ILE A 42 8.76 -2.80 5.70
C ILE A 42 7.53 -1.97 6.06
N ARG A 43 7.57 -1.27 7.19
CA ARG A 43 6.46 -0.42 7.65
C ARG A 43 6.08 0.64 6.62
N SER A 44 7.05 1.34 6.03
CA SER A 44 6.80 2.36 4.99
C SER A 44 6.10 1.77 3.76
N ASN A 45 6.45 0.56 3.34
CA ASN A 45 5.80 -0.09 2.20
C ASN A 45 4.37 -0.56 2.53
N ILE A 46 4.16 -1.11 3.72
CA ILE A 46 2.82 -1.49 4.20
C ILE A 46 1.91 -0.27 4.30
N GLU A 47 2.40 0.86 4.81
CA GLU A 47 1.61 2.09 4.91
C GLU A 47 1.14 2.61 3.54
N LYS A 48 1.97 2.52 2.50
CA LYS A 48 1.55 2.89 1.14
C LYS A 48 0.42 1.99 0.62
N ILE A 49 0.52 0.68 0.85
CA ILE A 49 -0.50 -0.29 0.44
C ILE A 49 -1.81 -0.03 1.18
N THR A 50 -1.76 0.08 2.51
CA THR A 50 -2.96 0.11 3.37
C THR A 50 -3.61 1.47 3.50
N LYS A 51 -2.84 2.57 3.37
CA LYS A 51 -3.37 3.92 3.54
C LYS A 51 -3.58 4.70 2.23
N VAL A 52 -2.98 4.22 1.13
CA VAL A 52 -3.08 4.91 -0.16
C VAL A 52 -3.77 4.04 -1.19
N TRP A 53 -3.10 2.98 -1.66
CA TRP A 53 -3.55 2.28 -2.86
C TRP A 53 -4.81 1.44 -2.67
N SER A 54 -4.89 0.66 -1.57
CA SER A 54 -6.07 -0.18 -1.31
C SER A 54 -7.32 0.65 -1.07
N PRO A 55 -7.33 1.69 -0.19
CA PRO A 55 -8.51 2.53 -0.01
C PRO A 55 -8.88 3.32 -1.27
N SER A 56 -7.90 3.81 -2.04
CA SER A 56 -8.19 4.52 -3.29
C SER A 56 -8.91 3.64 -4.31
N LEU A 57 -8.50 2.37 -4.45
CA LEU A 57 -9.17 1.43 -5.33
C LEU A 57 -10.57 1.08 -4.84
N GLU A 58 -10.75 0.89 -3.53
CA GLU A 58 -12.05 0.66 -2.91
C GLU A 58 -13.00 1.83 -3.21
N TYR A 59 -12.57 3.07 -2.98
CA TYR A 59 -13.40 4.25 -3.26
C TYR A 59 -13.72 4.41 -4.75
N LEU A 60 -12.79 4.10 -5.65
CA LEU A 60 -13.07 4.13 -7.09
C LEU A 60 -14.12 3.09 -7.50
N GLN A 61 -14.06 1.87 -6.95
CA GLN A 61 -15.04 0.82 -7.19
C GLN A 61 -16.41 1.17 -6.59
N ASP A 62 -16.41 1.81 -5.42
CA ASP A 62 -17.63 2.30 -4.79
C ASP A 62 -18.28 3.40 -5.64
N LEU A 63 -17.50 4.37 -6.15
CA LEU A 63 -17.97 5.41 -7.05
C LEU A 63 -18.57 4.80 -8.32
N GLU A 64 -17.92 3.84 -8.95
CA GLU A 64 -18.44 3.14 -10.14
C GLU A 64 -19.78 2.45 -9.83
N THR A 65 -19.85 1.76 -8.70
CA THR A 65 -21.05 1.04 -8.27
C THR A 65 -22.20 1.99 -7.94
N MET A 66 -21.95 3.06 -7.18
CA MET A 66 -22.98 4.01 -6.77
C MET A 66 -23.49 4.83 -7.94
N THR A 67 -22.63 5.26 -8.85
CA THR A 67 -23.03 6.01 -10.04
C THR A 67 -23.81 5.15 -11.03
N ALA A 68 -23.48 3.85 -11.14
CA ALA A 68 -24.30 2.91 -11.91
C ALA A 68 -25.69 2.71 -11.27
N LYS A 69 -25.79 2.56 -9.94
CA LYS A 69 -27.07 2.49 -9.22
C LYS A 69 -27.91 3.76 -9.39
N TYR A 70 -27.25 4.92 -9.31
CA TYR A 70 -27.88 6.22 -9.55
C TYR A 70 -28.57 6.24 -10.92
N ARG A 71 -27.86 5.84 -11.97
CA ARG A 71 -28.41 5.74 -13.32
C ARG A 71 -29.54 4.73 -13.43
N ILE A 72 -29.44 3.57 -12.76
CA ILE A 72 -30.50 2.57 -12.72
C ILE A 72 -31.78 3.16 -12.10
N LYS A 73 -31.65 3.95 -11.02
CA LYS A 73 -32.80 4.60 -10.37
C LYS A 73 -33.45 5.66 -11.25
N GLN A 74 -32.68 6.38 -12.05
CA GLN A 74 -33.22 7.28 -13.07
C GLN A 74 -34.02 6.51 -14.14
N TYR A 75 -33.52 5.38 -14.64
CA TYR A 75 -34.28 4.54 -15.57
C TYR A 75 -35.50 3.96 -14.93
N GLN A 76 -35.45 3.52 -13.69
CA GLN A 76 -36.64 3.03 -12.96
C GLN A 76 -37.68 4.12 -12.83
N HIS A 77 -37.30 5.33 -12.43
CA HIS A 77 -38.18 6.49 -12.38
C HIS A 77 -38.83 6.81 -13.75
N LEU A 78 -38.05 6.69 -14.82
CA LEU A 78 -38.51 6.99 -16.19
C LEU A 78 -39.59 6.03 -16.69
N VAL A 79 -39.51 4.74 -16.32
CA VAL A 79 -40.47 3.72 -16.80
C VAL A 79 -41.65 3.52 -15.85
N GLU A 80 -41.60 4.15 -14.68
CA GLU A 80 -42.64 4.02 -13.65
C GLU A 80 -43.79 5.00 -13.89
N SER A 81 -44.99 4.60 -13.50
CA SER A 81 -46.21 5.42 -13.54
C SER A 81 -46.79 5.68 -12.14
N ASP A 82 -46.37 4.93 -11.13
CA ASP A 82 -46.79 5.10 -9.75
C ASP A 82 -45.99 6.21 -9.09
N ALA A 83 -46.67 7.28 -8.67
CA ALA A 83 -46.02 8.42 -8.02
C ALA A 83 -45.32 8.06 -6.70
N ALA A 84 -45.76 7.03 -5.95
CA ALA A 84 -45.09 6.60 -4.73
C ALA A 84 -43.76 5.92 -5.04
N VAL A 85 -43.71 5.12 -6.11
CA VAL A 85 -42.45 4.47 -6.56
C VAL A 85 -41.51 5.51 -7.15
N MET A 86 -42.00 6.49 -7.92
CA MET A 86 -41.18 7.61 -8.41
C MET A 86 -40.51 8.38 -7.25
N ASN A 87 -41.30 8.74 -6.21
CA ASN A 87 -40.77 9.41 -5.03
C ASN A 87 -39.68 8.57 -4.33
N SER A 88 -39.89 7.25 -4.19
CA SER A 88 -38.89 6.35 -3.61
C SER A 88 -37.60 6.31 -4.45
N CYS A 89 -37.72 6.36 -5.78
CA CYS A 89 -36.51 6.44 -6.65
C CYS A 89 -35.74 7.74 -6.41
N GLU A 90 -36.41 8.87 -6.25
CA GLU A 90 -35.78 10.16 -6.00
C GLU A 90 -35.10 10.23 -4.62
N GLU A 91 -35.75 9.65 -3.58
CA GLU A 91 -35.10 9.52 -2.26
C GLU A 91 -33.83 8.69 -2.34
N GLU A 92 -33.84 7.59 -3.08
CA GLU A 92 -32.66 6.76 -3.29
C GLU A 92 -31.58 7.49 -4.12
N ILE A 93 -31.96 8.25 -5.14
CA ILE A 93 -31.07 9.10 -5.94
C ILE A 93 -30.37 10.11 -5.04
N THR A 94 -31.12 10.85 -4.22
CA THR A 94 -30.58 11.83 -3.27
C THR A 94 -29.60 11.19 -2.27
N LYS A 95 -29.95 10.00 -1.77
CA LYS A 95 -29.06 9.23 -0.88
C LYS A 95 -27.77 8.82 -1.58
N LEU A 96 -27.86 8.35 -2.82
CA LEU A 96 -26.68 7.98 -3.62
C LEU A 96 -25.80 9.19 -3.92
N GLU A 97 -26.36 10.35 -4.21
CA GLU A 97 -25.59 11.60 -4.38
C GLU A 97 -24.76 11.92 -3.16
N SER A 98 -25.35 11.89 -1.96
CA SER A 98 -24.63 12.12 -0.72
C SER A 98 -23.49 11.09 -0.52
N GLN A 99 -23.76 9.81 -0.82
CA GLN A 99 -22.74 8.76 -0.69
C GLN A 99 -21.61 8.92 -1.71
N ILE A 100 -21.92 9.30 -2.94
CA ILE A 100 -20.94 9.57 -3.99
C ILE A 100 -20.06 10.75 -3.56
N GLN A 101 -20.64 11.83 -3.08
CA GLN A 101 -19.92 13.01 -2.62
C GLN A 101 -18.98 12.70 -1.44
N ASP A 102 -19.47 11.93 -0.46
CA ASP A 102 -18.66 11.51 0.70
C ASP A 102 -17.48 10.63 0.28
N THR A 103 -17.71 9.70 -0.67
CA THR A 103 -16.67 8.79 -1.16
C THR A 103 -15.65 9.53 -2.02
N ASP A 104 -16.11 10.45 -2.87
CA ASP A 104 -15.24 11.31 -3.66
C ASP A 104 -14.35 12.20 -2.78
N ALA A 105 -14.90 12.79 -1.73
CA ALA A 105 -14.12 13.59 -0.77
C ALA A 105 -13.03 12.77 -0.07
N LYS A 106 -13.28 11.49 0.25
CA LYS A 106 -12.27 10.58 0.82
C LYS A 106 -11.16 10.26 -0.18
N LEU A 107 -11.52 10.00 -1.44
CA LEU A 107 -10.55 9.75 -2.50
C LEU A 107 -9.69 10.99 -2.76
N GLU A 108 -10.33 12.18 -2.85
CA GLU A 108 -9.64 13.47 -3.00
C GLU A 108 -8.64 13.70 -1.87
N ALA A 109 -9.00 13.42 -0.63
CA ALA A 109 -8.10 13.58 0.52
C ALA A 109 -6.84 12.71 0.40
N ILE A 110 -6.99 11.46 -0.07
CA ILE A 110 -5.83 10.58 -0.33
C ILE A 110 -4.98 11.11 -1.49
N MET A 111 -5.61 11.53 -2.57
CA MET A 111 -4.91 12.04 -3.75
C MET A 111 -4.12 13.31 -3.44
N SER A 112 -4.71 14.24 -2.71
CA SER A 112 -4.08 15.49 -2.31
C SER A 112 -2.93 15.29 -1.33
N ALA A 113 -3.02 14.31 -0.43
CA ALA A 113 -1.97 13.99 0.54
C ALA A 113 -0.79 13.21 -0.04
N ASN A 114 -0.92 12.62 -1.26
CA ASN A 114 0.06 11.71 -1.83
C ASN A 114 0.55 12.11 -3.21
N SER A 115 1.81 12.50 -3.32
CA SER A 115 2.44 12.89 -4.59
C SER A 115 2.43 11.78 -5.65
N LYS A 116 2.40 10.51 -5.26
CA LYS A 116 2.29 9.39 -6.19
C LYS A 116 0.88 9.22 -6.74
N ALA A 117 -0.14 9.44 -5.93
CA ALA A 117 -1.54 9.40 -6.35
C ALA A 117 -1.86 10.56 -7.30
N GLN A 118 -1.16 11.68 -7.20
CA GLN A 118 -1.30 12.81 -8.12
C GLN A 118 -0.99 12.49 -9.59
N LYS A 119 -0.30 11.40 -9.88
CA LYS A 119 -0.13 10.92 -11.27
C LYS A 119 -1.45 10.58 -11.97
N GLY A 120 -2.50 10.31 -11.21
CA GLY A 120 -3.86 10.11 -11.71
C GLY A 120 -4.74 11.37 -11.72
N ARG A 121 -4.20 12.53 -11.33
CA ARG A 121 -4.99 13.77 -11.11
C ARG A 121 -5.78 14.20 -12.31
N ASP A 122 -5.17 14.24 -13.48
CA ASP A 122 -5.84 14.68 -14.72
C ASP A 122 -7.04 13.78 -15.08
N ASP A 123 -6.91 12.46 -14.87
CA ASP A 123 -8.02 11.53 -15.13
C ASP A 123 -9.12 11.63 -14.07
N TYR A 124 -8.76 11.87 -12.81
CA TYR A 124 -9.69 12.11 -11.73
C TYR A 124 -10.49 13.40 -11.94
N ASP A 125 -9.82 14.51 -12.22
CA ASP A 125 -10.47 15.80 -12.47
C ASP A 125 -11.37 15.72 -13.70
N ALA A 126 -10.93 15.02 -14.76
CA ALA A 126 -11.75 14.80 -15.96
C ALA A 126 -12.94 13.87 -15.70
N ALA A 127 -12.82 12.89 -14.80
CA ALA A 127 -13.94 12.05 -14.36
C ALA A 127 -14.96 12.90 -13.59
N ASN A 128 -14.52 13.68 -12.61
CA ASN A 128 -15.41 14.54 -11.83
C ASN A 128 -16.14 15.58 -12.69
N ALA A 129 -15.43 16.20 -13.63
CA ALA A 129 -16.07 17.13 -14.57
C ALA A 129 -17.17 16.45 -15.43
N ALA A 130 -16.94 15.22 -15.88
CA ALA A 130 -17.94 14.47 -16.64
C ALA A 130 -19.11 14.02 -15.75
N TRP A 131 -18.85 13.62 -14.51
CA TRP A 131 -19.89 13.30 -13.53
C TRP A 131 -20.79 14.51 -13.21
N GLU A 132 -20.20 15.68 -12.95
CA GLU A 132 -20.97 16.89 -12.67
C GLU A 132 -21.89 17.31 -13.83
N LYS A 133 -21.43 17.14 -15.07
CA LYS A 133 -22.30 17.36 -16.24
C LYS A 133 -23.45 16.36 -16.26
N TYR A 134 -23.16 15.07 -16.07
CA TYR A 134 -24.20 14.04 -16.03
C TYR A 134 -25.22 14.31 -14.91
N ARG A 135 -24.75 14.61 -13.71
CA ARG A 135 -25.59 14.92 -12.54
C ARG A 135 -26.43 16.19 -12.76
N GLY A 136 -25.85 17.22 -13.36
CA GLY A 136 -26.56 18.47 -13.67
C GLY A 136 -27.76 18.32 -14.59
N ALA A 137 -27.80 17.29 -15.42
CA ALA A 137 -28.96 16.98 -16.26
C ALA A 137 -30.01 16.08 -15.55
N SER A 138 -29.73 15.60 -14.36
CA SER A 138 -30.59 14.66 -13.63
C SER A 138 -31.96 15.27 -13.30
N ASP A 139 -31.98 16.49 -12.80
CA ASP A 139 -33.22 17.16 -12.40
C ASP A 139 -34.17 17.34 -13.59
N GLU A 140 -33.67 17.69 -14.77
CA GLU A 140 -34.44 17.81 -15.99
C GLU A 140 -35.02 16.44 -16.41
N ILE A 141 -34.22 15.38 -16.33
CA ILE A 141 -34.70 14.01 -16.66
C ILE A 141 -35.83 13.59 -15.72
N LEU A 142 -35.69 13.82 -14.41
CA LEU A 142 -36.69 13.46 -13.42
C LEU A 142 -37.94 14.32 -13.57
N GLN A 143 -37.79 15.61 -13.84
CA GLN A 143 -38.93 16.50 -14.11
C GLN A 143 -39.72 16.07 -15.35
N LEU A 144 -39.06 15.85 -16.49
CA LEU A 144 -39.72 15.36 -17.72
C LEU A 144 -40.46 14.03 -17.49
N SER A 145 -39.86 13.14 -16.71
CA SER A 145 -40.46 11.88 -16.32
C SER A 145 -41.73 12.09 -15.49
N ARG A 146 -41.72 12.99 -14.51
CA ARG A 146 -42.92 13.35 -13.71
C ARG A 146 -44.04 13.98 -14.54
N GLU A 147 -43.69 14.76 -15.56
CA GLU A 147 -44.62 15.38 -16.47
C GLU A 147 -45.25 14.40 -17.50
N GLY A 148 -44.86 13.13 -17.43
CA GLY A 148 -45.32 12.13 -18.40
C GLY A 148 -44.67 12.24 -19.79
N LYS A 149 -43.56 13.00 -19.91
CA LYS A 149 -42.79 13.20 -21.14
C LYS A 149 -41.65 12.17 -21.28
N GLN A 150 -42.02 10.88 -21.17
CA GLN A 150 -41.04 9.78 -21.14
C GLN A 150 -40.13 9.72 -22.38
N GLN A 151 -40.66 10.08 -23.55
CA GLN A 151 -39.88 10.09 -24.79
C GLN A 151 -38.79 11.17 -24.76
N GLU A 152 -39.08 12.37 -24.25
CA GLU A 152 -38.13 13.46 -24.12
C GLU A 152 -37.06 13.14 -23.06
N ALA A 153 -37.48 12.68 -21.89
CA ALA A 153 -36.59 12.23 -20.83
C ALA A 153 -35.67 11.08 -21.30
N SER A 154 -36.21 10.09 -22.01
CA SER A 154 -35.43 8.99 -22.58
C SER A 154 -34.42 9.47 -23.62
N LYS A 155 -34.81 10.39 -24.49
CA LYS A 155 -33.91 10.97 -25.50
C LYS A 155 -32.75 11.74 -24.86
N LEU A 156 -33.04 12.51 -23.81
CA LEU A 156 -32.00 13.21 -23.04
C LEU A 156 -31.06 12.21 -22.37
N MET A 157 -31.60 11.22 -21.67
CA MET A 157 -30.84 10.20 -20.92
C MET A 157 -29.99 9.27 -21.81
N THR A 158 -30.39 9.05 -23.06
CA THR A 158 -29.67 8.19 -24.04
C THR A 158 -28.82 8.98 -25.04
N GLY A 159 -28.93 10.31 -25.06
CA GLY A 159 -28.22 11.23 -25.95
C GLY A 159 -26.91 11.77 -25.31
N GLU A 160 -26.80 13.12 -25.26
CA GLU A 160 -25.61 13.81 -24.75
C GLU A 160 -25.26 13.40 -23.32
N VAL A 161 -26.26 13.29 -22.45
CA VAL A 161 -26.08 12.91 -21.04
C VAL A 161 -25.47 11.51 -20.90
N TYR A 162 -25.77 10.60 -21.84
CA TYR A 162 -25.13 9.30 -21.87
C TYR A 162 -23.63 9.37 -22.20
N GLU A 163 -23.22 10.24 -23.11
CA GLU A 163 -21.80 10.40 -23.44
C GLU A 163 -21.00 10.97 -22.25
N ASP A 164 -21.61 11.86 -21.44
CA ASP A 164 -20.99 12.35 -20.20
C ASP A 164 -20.82 11.21 -19.19
N TYR A 165 -21.86 10.38 -18.96
CA TYR A 165 -21.73 9.20 -18.10
C TYR A 165 -20.69 8.20 -18.59
N LYS A 166 -20.65 7.94 -19.88
CA LYS A 166 -19.68 7.05 -20.52
C LYS A 166 -18.25 7.59 -20.40
N SER A 167 -18.08 8.91 -20.55
CA SER A 167 -16.80 9.58 -20.33
C SER A 167 -16.34 9.42 -18.89
N PHE A 168 -17.22 9.67 -17.92
CA PHE A 168 -16.98 9.45 -16.50
C PHE A 168 -16.53 8.01 -16.22
N SER A 169 -17.35 7.01 -16.58
CA SER A 169 -17.06 5.59 -16.35
C SER A 169 -15.72 5.16 -16.96
N LYS A 170 -15.44 5.61 -18.20
CA LYS A 170 -14.16 5.34 -18.87
C LYS A 170 -12.98 5.92 -18.10
N LYS A 171 -13.09 7.14 -17.58
CA LYS A 171 -12.04 7.79 -16.81
C LYS A 171 -11.79 7.12 -15.47
N LEU A 172 -12.87 6.70 -14.77
CA LEU A 172 -12.72 5.89 -13.55
C LEU A 172 -12.01 4.57 -13.84
N THR A 173 -12.38 3.86 -14.90
CA THR A 173 -11.73 2.60 -15.28
C THR A 173 -10.23 2.80 -15.56
N ILE A 174 -9.86 3.88 -16.25
CA ILE A 174 -8.44 4.21 -16.49
C ILE A 174 -7.71 4.48 -15.18
N LEU A 175 -8.34 5.23 -14.27
CA LEU A 175 -7.76 5.57 -12.97
C LEU A 175 -7.61 4.32 -12.08
N CYS A 176 -8.62 3.43 -12.04
CA CYS A 176 -8.53 2.13 -11.40
C CYS A 176 -7.36 1.31 -11.93
N GLY A 177 -7.18 1.24 -13.24
CA GLY A 177 -6.06 0.53 -13.86
C GLY A 177 -4.71 1.10 -13.45
N LYS A 178 -4.55 2.42 -13.41
CA LYS A 178 -3.33 3.08 -12.94
C LYS A 178 -3.03 2.76 -11.47
N PHE A 179 -4.03 2.85 -10.60
CA PHE A 179 -3.86 2.59 -9.18
C PHE A 179 -3.63 1.11 -8.87
N GLN A 180 -4.23 0.21 -9.65
CA GLN A 180 -3.95 -1.22 -9.55
C GLN A 180 -2.48 -1.55 -9.85
N VAL A 181 -1.92 -0.94 -10.89
CA VAL A 181 -0.49 -1.11 -11.23
C VAL A 181 0.42 -0.61 -10.11
N GLU A 182 0.11 0.56 -9.54
CA GLU A 182 0.89 1.11 -8.40
C GLU A 182 0.76 0.23 -7.13
N LEU A 183 -0.42 -0.33 -6.87
CA LEU A 183 -0.65 -1.27 -5.77
C LEU A 183 0.19 -2.54 -5.96
N ASP A 184 0.18 -3.13 -7.15
CA ASP A 184 0.90 -4.36 -7.45
C ASP A 184 2.43 -4.14 -7.41
N GLN A 185 2.90 -2.99 -7.86
CA GLN A 185 4.29 -2.58 -7.68
C GLN A 185 4.65 -2.43 -6.20
N ALA A 186 3.80 -1.78 -5.40
CA ALA A 186 4.03 -1.63 -3.97
C ALA A 186 4.07 -2.98 -3.24
N LYS A 187 3.18 -3.92 -3.57
CA LYS A 187 3.16 -5.29 -3.05
C LYS A 187 4.43 -6.05 -3.44
N THR A 188 4.82 -5.97 -4.71
CA THR A 188 6.03 -6.63 -5.22
C THR A 188 7.27 -6.10 -4.52
N MET A 189 7.40 -4.78 -4.39
CA MET A 189 8.52 -4.16 -3.66
C MET A 189 8.54 -4.57 -2.19
N ALA A 190 7.38 -4.62 -1.52
CA ALA A 190 7.30 -5.08 -0.12
C ALA A 190 7.79 -6.53 0.01
N ASN A 191 7.37 -7.42 -0.88
CA ASN A 191 7.79 -8.83 -0.88
C ASN A 191 9.29 -8.97 -1.14
N VAL A 192 9.81 -8.31 -2.19
CA VAL A 192 11.24 -8.35 -2.52
C VAL A 192 12.09 -7.81 -1.37
N CYS A 193 11.72 -6.67 -0.80
CA CYS A 193 12.42 -6.12 0.37
C CYS A 193 12.40 -7.10 1.54
N THR A 194 11.26 -7.72 1.84
CA THR A 194 11.14 -8.70 2.93
C THR A 194 12.06 -9.91 2.73
N VAL A 195 12.11 -10.46 1.50
CA VAL A 195 12.98 -11.60 1.17
C VAL A 195 14.47 -11.22 1.29
N ILE A 196 14.87 -10.06 0.74
CA ILE A 196 16.26 -9.57 0.84
C ILE A 196 16.67 -9.39 2.30
N ILE A 197 15.81 -8.74 3.10
CA ILE A 197 16.05 -8.52 4.53
C ILE A 197 16.23 -9.85 5.26
N PHE A 198 15.37 -10.84 4.99
CA PHE A 198 15.47 -12.16 5.58
C PHE A 198 16.80 -12.83 5.25
N ILE A 199 17.23 -12.80 3.98
CA ILE A 199 18.52 -13.36 3.53
C ILE A 199 19.68 -12.67 4.23
N VAL A 200 19.65 -11.33 4.35
CA VAL A 200 20.71 -10.55 5.00
C VAL A 200 20.82 -10.90 6.49
N ILE A 201 19.69 -11.01 7.19
CA ILE A 201 19.68 -11.36 8.62
C ILE A 201 20.24 -12.77 8.84
N VAL A 202 19.82 -13.75 8.03
CA VAL A 202 20.31 -15.14 8.13
C VAL A 202 21.80 -15.20 7.81
N ALA A 203 22.26 -14.57 6.74
CA ALA A 203 23.67 -14.54 6.36
C ALA A 203 24.55 -13.86 7.44
N ALA A 204 24.07 -12.75 8.00
CA ALA A 204 24.78 -12.07 9.10
C ALA A 204 24.83 -12.94 10.36
N GLY A 205 23.74 -13.62 10.72
CA GLY A 205 23.72 -14.55 11.85
C GLY A 205 24.70 -15.71 11.68
N LEU A 206 24.75 -16.31 10.50
CA LEU A 206 25.72 -17.36 10.17
C LEU A 206 27.16 -16.85 10.23
N ALA A 207 27.43 -15.67 9.69
CA ALA A 207 28.75 -15.04 9.74
C ALA A 207 29.20 -14.81 11.19
N ILE A 208 28.32 -14.32 12.05
CA ILE A 208 28.55 -14.14 13.49
C ILE A 208 28.92 -15.47 14.16
N ALA A 209 28.11 -16.52 13.91
CA ALA A 209 28.34 -17.85 14.48
C ALA A 209 29.72 -18.41 14.07
N VAL A 210 30.11 -18.26 12.79
CA VAL A 210 31.43 -18.69 12.31
C VAL A 210 32.57 -17.89 12.97
N VAL A 211 32.45 -16.57 12.99
CA VAL A 211 33.50 -15.69 13.57
C VAL A 211 33.68 -15.95 15.07
N THR A 212 32.58 -16.04 15.82
CA THR A 212 32.64 -16.30 17.27
C THR A 212 33.20 -17.67 17.58
N THR A 213 32.85 -18.70 16.79
CA THR A 213 33.43 -20.05 16.94
C THR A 213 34.93 -20.08 16.64
N LEU A 214 35.36 -19.40 15.56
CA LEU A 214 36.79 -19.32 15.22
C LEU A 214 37.62 -18.59 16.28
N ILE A 215 37.14 -17.44 16.75
CA ILE A 215 37.82 -16.68 17.80
C ILE A 215 37.82 -17.47 19.11
N GLY A 216 36.69 -18.12 19.45
CA GLY A 216 36.57 -18.98 20.62
C GLY A 216 37.64 -20.11 20.61
N LYS A 217 37.76 -20.84 19.48
CA LYS A 217 38.78 -21.88 19.31
C LYS A 217 40.22 -21.35 19.48
N ILE A 218 40.51 -20.18 18.87
CA ILE A 218 41.84 -19.57 19.00
C ILE A 218 42.17 -19.25 20.47
N ILE A 219 41.20 -18.71 21.21
CA ILE A 219 41.36 -18.35 22.61
C ILE A 219 41.51 -19.62 23.47
N THR A 220 40.63 -20.61 23.30
CA THR A 220 40.68 -21.87 24.03
C THR A 220 42.03 -22.56 23.86
N ASN A 221 42.45 -22.79 22.62
CA ASN A 221 43.74 -23.43 22.35
C ASN A 221 44.91 -22.66 22.95
N SER A 222 44.88 -21.32 22.91
CA SER A 222 45.97 -20.49 23.46
C SER A 222 45.99 -20.41 25.00
N ILE A 223 44.98 -20.96 25.68
CA ILE A 223 44.92 -21.07 27.13
C ILE A 223 45.20 -22.51 27.56
N THR A 224 44.61 -23.50 26.87
CA THR A 224 44.67 -24.92 27.25
C THR A 224 46.04 -25.54 26.95
N GLU A 225 46.65 -25.23 25.78
CA GLU A 225 47.99 -25.78 25.45
C GLU A 225 49.07 -25.47 26.49
N PRO A 226 49.24 -24.22 26.98
CA PRO A 226 50.25 -23.95 28.03
C PRO A 226 49.92 -24.60 29.39
N VAL A 227 48.62 -24.77 29.72
CA VAL A 227 48.20 -25.41 30.98
C VAL A 227 48.47 -26.91 30.95
N GLU A 228 48.19 -27.61 29.86
CA GLU A 228 48.49 -29.02 29.67
C GLU A 228 50.00 -29.29 29.68
N GLN A 229 50.82 -28.38 29.14
CA GLN A 229 52.27 -28.50 29.21
C GLN A 229 52.81 -28.34 30.62
N ILE A 230 52.19 -27.55 31.49
CA ILE A 230 52.57 -27.39 32.89
C ILE A 230 52.13 -28.62 33.69
N ASP A 231 50.90 -29.14 33.48
CA ASP A 231 50.42 -30.35 34.15
C ASP A 231 51.20 -31.61 33.76
N ALA A 232 51.74 -31.68 32.54
CA ALA A 232 52.60 -32.79 32.08
C ALA A 232 54.07 -32.71 32.61
N ALA A 233 54.49 -31.55 33.15
CA ALA A 233 55.79 -31.31 33.65
C ALA A 233 55.90 -31.41 35.18
N VAL A 234 54.76 -31.62 35.88
CA VAL A 234 54.70 -31.89 37.33
C VAL A 234 54.44 -33.37 37.58
#